data_513a5548acc32ed903416d254bd3f288
#
_entry.id   513a5548acc32ed903416d254bd3f288
#
_cell.length_a   1.000
_cell.length_b   1.000
_cell.length_c   1.000
_cell.angle_alpha   90.00
_cell.angle_beta   90.00
_cell.angle_gamma   90.00
#
_symmetry.space_group_name_H-M   'P 1'
#
loop_
_entity.id
_entity.type
_entity.pdbx_description
1 polymer ?
#
loop_
_entity_poly.entity_id
_entity_poly.type
_entity_poly.pdbx_seq_one_letter_code
_entity_poly.pdbx_strand_id
1 'polypeptide(L)'
;DGTGIVHIAPTFGADDDRVAKANGVPPLMLIDKDGNKRPMVDMTGKYYLLEDLDPEYVQANMNAADYDPWQGKFVKNAYDATKGEKDETLDVEICMMLKAQNRVFRIEKHVHNYPHCWRTDKPVLYYPLDSWFIRTTACRERMIELNNTINWKPQSTGTGRFGKWLENLQDWNLSRSRYWGTPLPIWRTEDGAEEICIGSVEELYNEIEKSVKAGLMESNPYKELKFQPGEYTKENYEKIDLHRPYVDDVILVSESGKPMKRETDLIDVWFDSGAMPYAQIHYPFENKEIFDDRKVYPADFIAEGVDQTRGWFFTLHAIATMVFDSVSYLSLIHISEPTRRRGIS
;
A
#
# COMPACT_ATOMS: atom_id res chain seq x y z
N ASP A 1 8.94 -5.45 34.11
CA ASP A 1 8.24 -4.73 35.20
C ASP A 1 6.91 -4.25 34.62
N GLY A 2 5.84 -4.42 35.41
CA GLY A 2 4.47 -4.04 35.01
C GLY A 2 3.44 -5.03 35.53
N THR A 3 2.19 -4.84 35.12
CA THR A 3 1.06 -5.68 35.59
C THR A 3 0.93 -7.00 34.81
N GLY A 4 1.62 -7.15 33.69
CA GLY A 4 1.38 -8.25 32.74
C GLY A 4 0.11 -8.08 31.88
N ILE A 5 -0.61 -6.96 32.05
CA ILE A 5 -1.80 -6.62 31.27
C ILE A 5 -1.44 -5.50 30.32
N VAL A 6 -1.69 -5.72 29.03
CA VAL A 6 -1.38 -4.78 27.95
C VAL A 6 -2.69 -4.32 27.30
N HIS A 7 -2.84 -3.02 27.10
CA HIS A 7 -3.90 -2.46 26.28
C HIS A 7 -3.57 -2.70 24.81
N ILE A 8 -4.56 -3.16 24.05
CA ILE A 8 -4.45 -3.42 22.60
C ILE A 8 -5.46 -2.54 21.88
N ALA A 9 -4.98 -1.78 20.89
CA ALA A 9 -5.79 -0.94 20.01
C ALA A 9 -5.65 -1.39 18.55
N PRO A 10 -6.37 -2.43 18.12
CA PRO A 10 -6.19 -3.06 16.81
C PRO A 10 -6.33 -2.11 15.62
N THR A 11 -7.15 -1.06 15.79
CA THR A 11 -7.43 -0.07 14.75
C THR A 11 -6.26 0.90 14.50
N PHE A 12 -5.33 1.04 15.47
CA PHE A 12 -4.28 2.07 15.42
C PHE A 12 -2.86 1.55 15.66
N GLY A 13 -2.65 0.24 15.61
CA GLY A 13 -1.34 -0.37 15.77
C GLY A 13 -1.21 -1.66 14.98
N ALA A 14 -0.17 -1.79 14.16
CA ALA A 14 0.05 -2.99 13.34
C ALA A 14 0.31 -4.26 14.18
N ASP A 15 1.07 -4.14 15.28
CA ASP A 15 1.29 -5.25 16.21
C ASP A 15 0.03 -5.58 16.99
N ASP A 16 -0.73 -4.57 17.40
CA ASP A 16 -2.01 -4.74 18.08
C ASP A 16 -3.03 -5.44 17.18
N ASP A 17 -3.15 -5.05 15.91
CA ASP A 17 -4.01 -5.69 14.91
C ASP A 17 -3.63 -7.16 14.72
N ARG A 18 -2.32 -7.46 14.59
CA ARG A 18 -1.82 -8.84 14.46
C ARG A 18 -2.18 -9.70 15.67
N VAL A 19 -1.97 -9.19 16.87
CA VAL A 19 -2.31 -9.92 18.12
C VAL A 19 -3.81 -10.09 18.25
N ALA A 20 -4.60 -9.06 17.94
CA ALA A 20 -6.05 -9.10 17.97
C ALA A 20 -6.62 -10.14 17.00
N LYS A 21 -6.16 -10.16 15.75
CA LYS A 21 -6.55 -11.16 14.72
C LYS A 21 -6.21 -12.59 15.17
N ALA A 22 -5.03 -12.80 15.74
CA ALA A 22 -4.61 -14.11 16.24
C ALA A 22 -5.47 -14.62 17.41
N ASN A 23 -6.10 -13.73 18.15
CA ASN A 23 -6.92 -14.06 19.34
C ASN A 23 -8.43 -13.79 19.14
N GLY A 24 -8.87 -13.48 17.91
CA GLY A 24 -10.28 -13.24 17.62
C GLY A 24 -10.87 -11.98 18.26
N VAL A 25 -10.03 -10.98 18.58
CA VAL A 25 -10.48 -9.70 19.13
C VAL A 25 -10.85 -8.75 17.98
N PRO A 26 -12.11 -8.31 17.88
CA PRO A 26 -12.50 -7.41 16.79
C PRO A 26 -11.94 -6.00 17.00
N PRO A 27 -11.66 -5.25 15.92
CA PRO A 27 -11.32 -3.84 16.01
C PRO A 27 -12.53 -3.02 16.47
N LEU A 28 -12.27 -1.97 17.26
CA LEU A 28 -13.30 -1.01 17.64
C LEU A 28 -13.57 -0.06 16.46
N MET A 29 -14.76 -0.16 15.88
CA MET A 29 -15.18 0.64 14.72
C MET A 29 -16.49 1.36 15.03
N LEU A 30 -16.65 2.56 14.49
CA LEU A 30 -17.88 3.33 14.47
C LEU A 30 -18.62 3.09 13.14
N ILE A 31 -19.90 3.44 13.10
CA ILE A 31 -20.70 3.48 11.86
C ILE A 31 -21.05 4.94 11.58
N ASP A 32 -20.68 5.44 10.40
CA ASP A 32 -21.07 6.78 9.95
C ASP A 32 -22.50 6.82 9.42
N LYS A 33 -23.01 8.02 9.10
CA LYS A 33 -24.39 8.23 8.57
C LYS A 33 -24.66 7.49 7.26
N ASP A 34 -23.61 7.17 6.52
CA ASP A 34 -23.71 6.46 5.24
C ASP A 34 -23.63 4.93 5.41
N GLY A 35 -23.55 4.46 6.67
CA GLY A 35 -23.47 3.04 7.00
C GLY A 35 -22.06 2.45 6.90
N ASN A 36 -21.04 3.26 6.67
CA ASN A 36 -19.66 2.78 6.55
C ASN A 36 -19.00 2.58 7.92
N LYS A 37 -18.20 1.54 8.01
CA LYS A 37 -17.33 1.32 9.19
C LYS A 37 -16.18 2.33 9.19
N ARG A 38 -15.98 3.01 10.31
CA ARG A 38 -14.92 4.00 10.52
C ARG A 38 -14.15 3.70 11.81
N PRO A 39 -12.84 3.99 11.86
CA PRO A 39 -12.12 4.01 13.14
C PRO A 39 -12.67 5.10 14.07
N MET A 40 -12.19 5.16 15.31
CA MET A 40 -12.61 6.16 16.30
C MET A 40 -12.29 7.61 15.94
N VAL A 41 -11.33 7.83 15.03
CA VAL A 41 -10.91 9.15 14.57
C VAL A 41 -10.94 9.21 13.04
N ASP A 42 -11.10 10.40 12.52
CA ASP A 42 -11.03 10.69 11.09
C ASP A 42 -9.58 10.75 10.57
N MET A 43 -9.42 10.95 9.27
CA MET A 43 -8.09 11.03 8.63
C MET A 43 -7.28 12.27 9.03
N THR A 44 -7.89 13.24 9.71
CA THR A 44 -7.18 14.40 10.28
C THR A 44 -6.67 14.15 11.70
N GLY A 45 -7.03 12.99 12.29
CA GLY A 45 -6.71 12.62 13.66
C GLY A 45 -7.65 13.20 14.70
N LYS A 46 -8.89 13.52 14.31
CA LYS A 46 -9.93 14.08 15.15
C LYS A 46 -10.99 13.04 15.46
N TYR A 47 -11.42 12.92 16.72
CA TYR A 47 -12.57 12.11 17.07
C TYR A 47 -13.82 12.57 16.34
N TYR A 48 -14.59 11.61 15.80
CA TYR A 48 -15.84 11.91 15.12
C TYR A 48 -16.81 12.66 16.01
N LEU A 49 -17.59 13.59 15.45
CA LEU A 49 -18.71 14.18 16.14
C LEU A 49 -19.85 13.15 16.22
N LEU A 50 -20.63 13.19 17.30
CA LEU A 50 -21.80 12.31 17.42
C LEU A 50 -22.80 12.51 16.29
N GLU A 51 -22.89 13.75 15.79
CA GLU A 51 -23.76 14.10 14.67
C GLU A 51 -23.29 13.51 13.34
N ASP A 52 -22.06 13.06 13.19
CA ASP A 52 -21.52 12.43 11.96
C ASP A 52 -21.74 10.90 11.93
N LEU A 53 -22.19 10.36 13.05
CA LEU A 53 -22.42 8.93 13.22
C LEU A 53 -23.87 8.52 12.97
N ASP A 54 -24.09 7.25 12.65
CA ASP A 54 -25.42 6.67 12.55
C ASP A 54 -26.15 6.72 13.88
N PRO A 55 -27.35 7.33 13.96
CA PRO A 55 -28.06 7.53 15.22
C PRO A 55 -28.47 6.22 15.91
N GLU A 56 -28.82 5.18 15.16
CA GLU A 56 -29.22 3.87 15.70
C GLU A 56 -27.99 3.17 16.31
N TYR A 57 -26.86 3.26 15.61
CA TYR A 57 -25.59 2.77 16.12
C TYR A 57 -25.21 3.46 17.44
N VAL A 58 -25.26 4.80 17.48
CA VAL A 58 -24.95 5.58 18.68
C VAL A 58 -25.83 5.16 19.85
N GLN A 59 -27.14 5.06 19.63
CA GLN A 59 -28.09 4.68 20.68
C GLN A 59 -27.84 3.26 21.21
N ALA A 60 -27.51 2.32 20.32
CA ALA A 60 -27.34 0.90 20.68
C ALA A 60 -25.97 0.58 21.29
N ASN A 61 -24.91 1.30 20.90
CA ASN A 61 -23.53 0.87 21.15
C ASN A 61 -22.67 1.90 21.92
N MET A 62 -23.11 3.14 22.06
CA MET A 62 -22.30 4.20 22.65
C MET A 62 -22.96 4.80 23.91
N ASN A 63 -22.14 5.11 24.90
CA ASN A 63 -22.55 6.03 25.95
C ASN A 63 -22.24 7.46 25.48
N ALA A 64 -23.23 8.13 24.91
CA ALA A 64 -23.06 9.46 24.35
C ALA A 64 -22.56 10.48 25.37
N ALA A 65 -23.00 10.38 26.64
CA ALA A 65 -22.56 11.29 27.70
C ALA A 65 -21.07 11.13 28.05
N ASP A 66 -20.55 9.90 28.02
CA ASP A 66 -19.11 9.64 28.24
C ASP A 66 -18.27 10.02 27.02
N TYR A 67 -18.83 9.96 25.83
CA TYR A 67 -18.13 10.32 24.59
C TYR A 67 -18.13 11.83 24.31
N ASP A 68 -19.17 12.54 24.67
CA ASP A 68 -19.38 13.98 24.40
C ASP A 68 -18.16 14.87 24.72
N PRO A 69 -17.45 14.70 25.85
CA PRO A 69 -16.26 15.49 26.14
C PRO A 69 -15.08 15.30 25.15
N TRP A 70 -15.09 14.25 24.36
CA TRP A 70 -13.99 13.85 23.49
C TRP A 70 -14.24 14.12 22.01
N GLN A 71 -15.51 14.20 21.58
CA GLN A 71 -15.86 14.44 20.18
C GLN A 71 -15.19 15.72 19.67
N GLY A 72 -14.68 15.66 18.44
CA GLY A 72 -14.03 16.78 17.78
C GLY A 72 -12.63 17.13 18.30
N LYS A 73 -12.11 16.46 19.34
CA LYS A 73 -10.73 16.66 19.80
C LYS A 73 -9.74 15.91 18.92
N PHE A 74 -8.58 16.52 18.70
CA PHE A 74 -7.45 15.86 18.04
C PHE A 74 -6.69 14.96 18.99
N VAL A 75 -6.26 13.78 18.52
CA VAL A 75 -5.45 12.85 19.30
C VAL A 75 -4.02 13.34 19.57
N LYS A 76 -3.54 14.33 18.81
CA LYS A 76 -2.23 14.96 19.02
C LYS A 76 -2.30 16.47 18.78
N ASN A 77 -1.66 17.25 19.65
CA ASN A 77 -1.60 18.69 19.48
C ASN A 77 -0.98 19.11 18.13
N ALA A 78 -0.04 18.34 17.60
CA ALA A 78 0.58 18.60 16.30
C ALA A 78 -0.38 18.60 15.10
N TYR A 79 -1.59 18.05 15.26
CA TYR A 79 -2.65 18.06 14.23
C TYR A 79 -3.57 19.27 14.38
N ASP A 80 -3.58 19.92 15.54
CA ASP A 80 -4.41 21.08 15.84
C ASP A 80 -3.63 22.38 15.66
N ALA A 81 -3.99 23.15 14.64
CA ALA A 81 -3.31 24.42 14.34
C ALA A 81 -3.49 25.49 15.43
N THR A 82 -4.44 25.30 16.35
CA THR A 82 -4.71 26.24 17.47
C THR A 82 -3.89 25.93 18.72
N LYS A 83 -3.22 24.76 18.77
CA LYS A 83 -2.44 24.30 19.92
C LYS A 83 -0.93 24.35 19.64
N GLY A 84 -0.16 24.65 20.70
CA GLY A 84 1.29 24.63 20.70
C GLY A 84 1.86 23.47 21.53
N GLU A 85 3.19 23.32 21.50
CA GLU A 85 3.90 22.26 22.22
C GLU A 85 3.71 22.29 23.77
N LYS A 86 3.37 23.44 24.31
CA LYS A 86 3.20 23.63 25.77
C LYS A 86 1.77 23.43 26.24
N ASP A 87 0.83 23.30 25.31
CA ASP A 87 -0.57 23.10 25.64
C ASP A 87 -0.80 21.67 26.14
N GLU A 88 -1.78 21.52 27.01
CA GLU A 88 -2.16 20.22 27.57
C GLU A 88 -2.55 19.26 26.45
N THR A 89 -2.01 18.05 26.51
CA THR A 89 -2.27 16.99 25.53
C THR A 89 -3.50 16.18 25.91
N LEU A 90 -4.14 15.57 24.92
CA LEU A 90 -5.26 14.65 25.15
C LEU A 90 -4.89 13.51 26.12
N ASP A 91 -3.64 13.02 26.08
CA ASP A 91 -3.15 11.98 26.98
C ASP A 91 -3.25 12.39 28.45
N VAL A 92 -2.91 13.67 28.73
CA VAL A 92 -3.02 14.24 30.08
C VAL A 92 -4.48 14.39 30.50
N GLU A 93 -5.35 14.86 29.60
CA GLU A 93 -6.80 14.98 29.87
C GLU A 93 -7.41 13.60 30.22
N ILE A 94 -7.06 12.55 29.47
CA ILE A 94 -7.52 11.17 29.74
C ILE A 94 -6.98 10.68 31.08
N CYS A 95 -5.69 10.90 31.37
CA CYS A 95 -5.10 10.54 32.65
C CYS A 95 -5.82 11.21 33.82
N MET A 96 -6.16 12.49 33.69
CA MET A 96 -6.86 13.23 34.74
C MET A 96 -8.29 12.76 34.92
N MET A 97 -9.01 12.46 33.83
CA MET A 97 -10.34 11.84 33.87
C MET A 97 -10.32 10.53 34.63
N LEU A 98 -9.42 9.63 34.28
CA LEU A 98 -9.29 8.31 34.91
C LEU A 98 -8.92 8.44 36.39
N LYS A 99 -8.08 9.44 36.73
CA LYS A 99 -7.73 9.75 38.13
C LYS A 99 -8.95 10.25 38.92
N ALA A 100 -9.75 11.13 38.35
CA ALA A 100 -10.98 11.62 38.98
C ALA A 100 -12.00 10.50 39.23
N GLN A 101 -12.03 9.50 38.35
CA GLN A 101 -12.87 8.30 38.48
C GLN A 101 -12.27 7.22 39.41
N ASN A 102 -11.13 7.48 40.02
CA ASN A 102 -10.39 6.51 40.85
C ASN A 102 -10.06 5.19 40.12
N ARG A 103 -9.74 5.30 38.82
CA ARG A 103 -9.43 4.17 37.91
C ARG A 103 -7.96 4.12 37.50
N VAL A 104 -7.10 4.93 38.12
CA VAL A 104 -5.66 5.01 37.85
C VAL A 104 -4.88 4.49 39.04
N PHE A 105 -4.03 3.50 38.80
CA PHE A 105 -3.06 3.04 39.80
C PHE A 105 -1.83 3.98 39.84
N ARG A 106 -1.26 4.33 38.67
CA ARG A 106 -0.07 5.18 38.56
C ARG A 106 -0.05 5.88 37.20
N ILE A 107 0.40 7.13 37.17
CA ILE A 107 0.67 7.89 35.94
C ILE A 107 2.17 8.17 35.87
N GLU A 108 2.81 7.80 34.76
CA GLU A 108 4.23 8.05 34.53
C GLU A 108 4.44 8.62 33.14
N LYS A 109 5.39 9.56 33.04
CA LYS A 109 5.84 10.06 31.75
C LYS A 109 6.88 9.10 31.18
N HIS A 110 6.59 8.53 30.01
CA HIS A 110 7.50 7.67 29.28
C HIS A 110 8.00 8.38 28.03
N VAL A 111 9.31 8.44 27.86
CA VAL A 111 9.94 9.02 26.65
C VAL A 111 10.32 7.88 25.72
N HIS A 112 9.83 7.92 24.50
CA HIS A 112 10.11 6.94 23.47
C HIS A 112 10.22 7.60 22.10
N ASN A 113 10.82 6.90 21.13
CA ASN A 113 10.86 7.34 19.75
C ASN A 113 9.47 7.21 19.14
N TYR A 114 9.05 8.23 18.37
CA TYR A 114 7.79 8.22 17.63
C TYR A 114 8.05 8.54 16.15
N PRO A 115 7.46 7.81 15.21
CA PRO A 115 7.69 8.05 13.79
C PRO A 115 7.09 9.38 13.33
N HIS A 116 7.87 10.13 12.56
CA HIS A 116 7.45 11.37 11.93
C HIS A 116 7.49 11.28 10.42
N CYS A 117 6.60 12.01 9.76
CA CYS A 117 6.59 12.13 8.31
C CYS A 117 7.85 12.88 7.85
N TRP A 118 8.68 12.26 7.03
CA TRP A 118 9.93 12.84 6.56
C TRP A 118 9.79 14.13 5.72
N ARG A 119 8.58 14.42 5.22
CA ARG A 119 8.29 15.64 4.44
C ARG A 119 7.80 16.79 5.30
N THR A 120 7.01 16.53 6.32
CA THR A 120 6.34 17.55 7.13
C THR A 120 6.85 17.63 8.55
N ASP A 121 7.70 16.67 8.95
CA ASP A 121 8.20 16.48 10.31
C ASP A 121 7.09 16.39 11.38
N LYS A 122 5.86 16.08 10.97
CA LYS A 122 4.74 15.87 11.88
C LYS A 122 4.66 14.39 12.29
N PRO A 123 4.22 14.10 13.53
CA PRO A 123 3.99 12.73 13.96
C PRO A 123 2.98 12.04 13.06
N VAL A 124 3.24 10.78 12.68
CA VAL A 124 2.30 10.00 11.87
C VAL A 124 1.21 9.41 12.75
N LEU A 125 0.02 9.25 12.21
CA LEU A 125 -1.04 8.46 12.81
C LEU A 125 -1.07 7.09 12.12
N TYR A 126 -0.97 6.01 12.91
CA TYR A 126 -1.29 4.68 12.40
C TYR A 126 -2.79 4.61 12.16
N TYR A 127 -3.19 4.38 10.93
CA TYR A 127 -4.58 4.43 10.51
C TYR A 127 -4.87 3.24 9.58
N PRO A 128 -5.98 2.52 9.78
CA PRO A 128 -6.35 1.43 8.90
C PRO A 128 -6.81 2.00 7.56
N LEU A 129 -6.19 1.57 6.49
CA LEU A 129 -6.55 1.91 5.13
C LEU A 129 -6.70 0.63 4.32
N ASP A 130 -7.76 0.54 3.55
CA ASP A 130 -7.90 -0.52 2.56
C ASP A 130 -6.80 -0.38 1.53
N SER A 131 -6.15 -1.48 1.20
CA SER A 131 -5.01 -1.49 0.30
C SER A 131 -4.99 -2.76 -0.53
N TRP A 132 -4.43 -2.67 -1.73
CA TRP A 132 -4.20 -3.82 -2.58
C TRP A 132 -2.87 -4.49 -2.25
N PHE A 133 -2.90 -5.81 -2.13
CA PHE A 133 -1.72 -6.60 -1.80
C PHE A 133 -1.47 -7.68 -2.86
N ILE A 134 -0.21 -7.92 -3.15
CA ILE A 134 0.21 -9.14 -3.83
C ILE A 134 0.51 -10.17 -2.74
N ARG A 135 -0.13 -11.36 -2.83
CA ARG A 135 0.11 -12.46 -1.88
C ARG A 135 1.46 -13.13 -2.15
N THR A 136 2.54 -12.40 -1.89
CA THR A 136 3.91 -12.92 -2.06
C THR A 136 4.20 -14.10 -1.15
N THR A 137 3.53 -14.20 -0.01
CA THR A 137 3.65 -15.33 0.92
C THR A 137 3.23 -16.66 0.31
N ALA A 138 2.37 -16.66 -0.73
CA ALA A 138 1.99 -17.87 -1.45
C ALA A 138 3.18 -18.51 -2.21
N CYS A 139 4.19 -17.73 -2.57
CA CYS A 139 5.38 -18.18 -3.29
C CYS A 139 6.65 -18.17 -2.43
N ARG A 140 6.52 -18.02 -1.10
CA ARG A 140 7.65 -17.90 -0.17
C ARG A 140 8.68 -18.99 -0.35
N GLU A 141 8.27 -20.24 -0.27
CA GLU A 141 9.18 -21.41 -0.36
C GLU A 141 9.91 -21.40 -1.70
N ARG A 142 9.19 -21.11 -2.78
CA ARG A 142 9.80 -21.04 -4.10
C ARG A 142 10.79 -19.90 -4.25
N MET A 143 10.52 -18.73 -3.64
CA MET A 143 11.48 -17.63 -3.58
C MET A 143 12.75 -18.03 -2.83
N ILE A 144 12.63 -18.77 -1.74
CA ILE A 144 13.79 -19.27 -0.97
C ILE A 144 14.61 -20.26 -1.81
N GLU A 145 13.96 -21.23 -2.47
CA GLU A 145 14.62 -22.20 -3.35
C GLU A 145 15.39 -21.48 -4.46
N LEU A 146 14.74 -20.58 -5.18
CA LEU A 146 15.36 -19.82 -6.27
C LEU A 146 16.50 -18.91 -5.79
N ASN A 147 16.35 -18.27 -4.63
CA ASN A 147 17.42 -17.48 -4.03
C ASN A 147 18.71 -18.29 -3.80
N ASN A 148 18.57 -19.56 -3.44
CA ASN A 148 19.72 -20.44 -3.23
C ASN A 148 20.49 -20.79 -4.52
N THR A 149 19.93 -20.52 -5.68
CA THR A 149 20.58 -20.70 -6.98
C THR A 149 21.40 -19.48 -7.43
N ILE A 150 21.19 -18.32 -6.80
CA ILE A 150 21.86 -17.06 -7.14
C ILE A 150 23.28 -17.04 -6.55
N ASN A 151 24.26 -16.66 -7.36
CA ASN A 151 25.65 -16.50 -6.92
C ASN A 151 25.85 -15.15 -6.22
N TRP A 152 25.57 -15.10 -4.93
CA TRP A 152 25.74 -13.90 -4.11
C TRP A 152 27.22 -13.64 -3.75
N LYS A 153 27.64 -12.38 -3.85
CA LYS A 153 28.94 -11.91 -3.40
C LYS A 153 28.78 -10.69 -2.46
N PRO A 154 29.01 -10.82 -1.15
CA PRO A 154 29.34 -12.07 -0.43
C PRO A 154 28.13 -12.98 -0.28
N GLN A 155 28.39 -14.30 -0.22
CA GLN A 155 27.33 -15.31 -0.05
C GLN A 155 26.47 -15.06 1.20
N SER A 156 27.07 -14.54 2.27
CA SER A 156 26.38 -14.20 3.53
C SER A 156 25.24 -13.18 3.36
N THR A 157 25.24 -12.36 2.32
CA THR A 157 24.11 -11.46 2.01
C THR A 157 22.90 -12.26 1.54
N GLY A 158 23.11 -13.24 0.64
CA GLY A 158 22.05 -14.09 0.11
C GLY A 158 21.46 -15.03 1.15
N THR A 159 22.30 -15.73 1.91
CA THR A 159 21.84 -16.69 2.94
C THR A 159 21.44 -16.04 4.26
N GLY A 160 22.04 -14.89 4.59
CA GLY A 160 21.77 -14.15 5.82
C GLY A 160 20.66 -13.11 5.64
N ARG A 161 21.05 -11.91 5.19
CA ARG A 161 20.12 -10.76 5.17
C ARG A 161 18.92 -10.96 4.24
N PHE A 162 19.15 -11.43 3.02
CA PHE A 162 18.07 -11.64 2.05
C PHE A 162 17.29 -12.92 2.34
N GLY A 163 17.97 -14.04 2.60
CA GLY A 163 17.33 -15.32 2.93
C GLY A 163 16.43 -15.20 4.16
N LYS A 164 16.93 -14.60 5.24
CA LYS A 164 16.11 -14.36 6.44
C LYS A 164 14.94 -13.39 6.22
N TRP A 165 15.06 -12.47 5.28
CA TRP A 165 13.94 -11.65 4.86
C TRP A 165 12.86 -12.49 4.19
N LEU A 166 13.23 -13.39 3.28
CA LEU A 166 12.30 -14.30 2.60
C LEU A 166 11.63 -15.28 3.57
N GLU A 167 12.36 -15.82 4.56
CA GLU A 167 11.80 -16.68 5.60
C GLU A 167 10.68 -16.00 6.40
N ASN A 168 10.79 -14.68 6.61
CA ASN A 168 9.82 -13.86 7.34
C ASN A 168 8.99 -12.97 6.41
N LEU A 169 8.81 -13.39 5.16
CA LEU A 169 8.13 -12.62 4.12
C LEU A 169 6.70 -12.27 4.54
N GLN A 170 6.33 -11.02 4.31
CA GLN A 170 4.95 -10.52 4.39
C GLN A 170 4.42 -10.29 2.98
N ASP A 171 3.10 -10.24 2.83
CA ASP A 171 2.47 -9.87 1.57
C ASP A 171 2.84 -8.43 1.18
N TRP A 172 3.05 -8.22 -0.11
CA TRP A 172 3.50 -6.94 -0.63
C TRP A 172 2.33 -5.98 -0.78
N ASN A 173 2.28 -4.95 0.06
CA ASN A 173 1.35 -3.85 -0.14
C ASN A 173 1.73 -3.10 -1.42
N LEU A 174 0.91 -3.28 -2.47
CA LEU A 174 1.16 -2.76 -3.80
C LEU A 174 0.63 -1.34 -3.99
N SER A 175 -0.51 -1.01 -3.38
CA SER A 175 -1.18 0.25 -3.64
C SER A 175 -0.59 1.43 -2.87
N ARG A 176 -0.65 2.62 -3.50
CA ARG A 176 -0.20 3.89 -2.92
C ARG A 176 -1.25 4.97 -3.13
N SER A 177 -1.72 5.57 -2.05
CA SER A 177 -2.62 6.73 -2.09
C SER A 177 -1.85 8.00 -2.44
N ARG A 178 -1.53 8.15 -3.72
CA ARG A 178 -0.78 9.29 -4.29
C ARG A 178 -1.45 9.79 -5.56
N TYR A 179 -1.08 11.01 -5.99
CA TYR A 179 -1.64 11.57 -7.21
C TYR A 179 -0.86 11.13 -8.46
N TRP A 180 0.48 11.15 -8.42
CA TRP A 180 1.33 10.86 -9.58
C TRP A 180 2.08 9.54 -9.45
N GLY A 181 2.02 8.73 -10.47
CA GLY A 181 2.64 7.42 -10.62
C GLY A 181 1.83 6.52 -11.53
N THR A 182 2.22 5.25 -11.65
CA THR A 182 1.51 4.24 -12.44
C THR A 182 0.16 3.89 -11.79
N PRO A 183 -0.99 4.15 -12.43
CA PRO A 183 -2.29 3.82 -11.88
C PRO A 183 -2.50 2.31 -11.73
N LEU A 184 -3.21 1.90 -10.69
CA LEU A 184 -3.72 0.53 -10.59
C LEU A 184 -4.71 0.26 -11.74
N PRO A 185 -4.48 -0.77 -12.57
CA PRO A 185 -5.34 -1.06 -13.72
C PRO A 185 -6.57 -1.89 -13.33
N ILE A 186 -7.24 -1.53 -12.24
CA ILE A 186 -8.37 -2.27 -11.68
C ILE A 186 -9.61 -1.39 -11.69
N TRP A 187 -10.69 -1.88 -12.28
CA TRP A 187 -12.01 -1.26 -12.26
C TRP A 187 -12.97 -2.13 -11.46
N ARG A 188 -13.80 -1.49 -10.63
CA ARG A 188 -14.76 -2.19 -9.77
C ARG A 188 -16.12 -1.52 -9.79
N THR A 189 -17.16 -2.30 -9.56
CA THR A 189 -18.51 -1.80 -9.22
C THR A 189 -18.48 -1.14 -7.85
N GLU A 190 -19.42 -0.22 -7.59
CA GLU A 190 -19.51 0.51 -6.33
C GLU A 190 -19.69 -0.42 -5.11
N ASP A 191 -20.42 -1.51 -5.30
CA ASP A 191 -20.62 -2.55 -4.27
C ASP A 191 -19.41 -3.51 -4.15
N GLY A 192 -18.37 -3.36 -5.00
CA GLY A 192 -17.19 -4.21 -5.02
C GLY A 192 -17.46 -5.67 -5.41
N ALA A 193 -18.66 -5.98 -5.93
CA ALA A 193 -19.04 -7.36 -6.27
C ALA A 193 -18.40 -7.85 -7.57
N GLU A 194 -18.14 -6.94 -8.51
CA GLU A 194 -17.50 -7.24 -9.79
C GLU A 194 -16.29 -6.36 -10.00
N GLU A 195 -15.20 -6.95 -10.52
CA GLU A 195 -13.97 -6.24 -10.80
C GLU A 195 -13.27 -6.81 -12.03
N ILE A 196 -12.48 -5.97 -12.70
CA ILE A 196 -11.62 -6.36 -13.82
C ILE A 196 -10.24 -5.72 -13.65
N CYS A 197 -9.19 -6.52 -13.88
CA CYS A 197 -7.82 -6.04 -13.98
C CYS A 197 -7.41 -6.01 -15.45
N ILE A 198 -7.12 -4.82 -15.97
CA ILE A 198 -6.76 -4.61 -17.37
C ILE A 198 -5.27 -4.91 -17.59
N GLY A 199 -4.98 -5.84 -18.50
CA GLY A 199 -3.62 -6.30 -18.78
C GLY A 199 -2.93 -5.61 -19.96
N SER A 200 -3.65 -4.84 -20.78
CA SER A 200 -3.07 -4.13 -21.91
C SER A 200 -3.88 -2.91 -22.34
N VAL A 201 -3.26 -2.01 -23.10
CA VAL A 201 -3.96 -0.85 -23.69
C VAL A 201 -4.99 -1.28 -24.71
N GLU A 202 -4.71 -2.34 -25.49
CA GLU A 202 -5.68 -2.92 -26.42
C GLU A 202 -6.93 -3.46 -25.70
N GLU A 203 -6.73 -4.16 -24.58
CA GLU A 203 -7.83 -4.63 -23.73
C GLU A 203 -8.64 -3.44 -23.19
N LEU A 204 -7.97 -2.42 -22.63
CA LEU A 204 -8.64 -1.21 -22.16
C LEU A 204 -9.47 -0.54 -23.26
N TYR A 205 -8.91 -0.40 -24.46
CA TYR A 205 -9.62 0.15 -25.62
C TYR A 205 -10.90 -0.64 -25.91
N ASN A 206 -10.81 -1.97 -25.94
CA ASN A 206 -11.94 -2.85 -26.24
C ASN A 206 -13.01 -2.81 -25.14
N GLU A 207 -12.61 -2.75 -23.86
CA GLU A 207 -13.55 -2.63 -22.74
C GLU A 207 -14.26 -1.26 -22.76
N ILE A 208 -13.57 -0.18 -23.13
CA ILE A 208 -14.21 1.13 -23.33
C ILE A 208 -15.24 1.06 -24.48
N GLU A 209 -14.93 0.39 -25.60
CA GLU A 209 -15.91 0.22 -26.69
C GLU A 209 -17.17 -0.54 -26.24
N LYS A 210 -17.05 -1.50 -25.30
CA LYS A 210 -18.21 -2.15 -24.67
C LYS A 210 -19.02 -1.17 -23.82
N SER A 211 -18.34 -0.30 -23.07
CA SER A 211 -18.98 0.71 -22.23
C SER A 211 -19.73 1.77 -23.06
N VAL A 212 -19.17 2.18 -24.20
CA VAL A 212 -19.85 3.06 -25.15
C VAL A 212 -21.10 2.41 -25.71
N LYS A 213 -21.01 1.13 -26.10
CA LYS A 213 -22.21 0.36 -26.57
C LYS A 213 -23.27 0.20 -25.50
N ALA A 214 -22.86 0.09 -24.23
CA ALA A 214 -23.76 0.01 -23.07
C ALA A 214 -24.34 1.38 -22.66
N GLY A 215 -23.88 2.49 -23.25
CA GLY A 215 -24.32 3.84 -22.95
C GLY A 215 -23.74 4.42 -21.64
N LEU A 216 -22.69 3.82 -21.09
CA LEU A 216 -22.00 4.30 -19.90
C LEU A 216 -20.92 5.35 -20.20
N MET A 217 -20.45 5.39 -21.44
CA MET A 217 -19.55 6.42 -21.96
C MET A 217 -20.08 6.96 -23.29
N GLU A 218 -19.88 8.26 -23.55
CA GLU A 218 -20.31 8.92 -24.79
C GLU A 218 -19.45 8.49 -25.97
N SER A 219 -18.14 8.41 -25.78
CA SER A 219 -17.17 8.03 -26.79
C SER A 219 -15.95 7.36 -26.17
N ASN A 220 -15.14 6.72 -27.00
CA ASN A 220 -13.85 6.19 -26.60
C ASN A 220 -12.78 7.28 -26.83
N PRO A 221 -12.16 7.82 -25.77
CA PRO A 221 -11.18 8.90 -25.88
C PRO A 221 -9.96 8.51 -26.71
N TYR A 222 -9.56 7.26 -26.70
CA TYR A 222 -8.41 6.78 -27.48
C TYR A 222 -8.71 6.69 -28.98
N LYS A 223 -9.96 6.43 -29.35
CA LYS A 223 -10.40 6.46 -30.75
C LYS A 223 -10.34 7.87 -31.32
N GLU A 224 -10.73 8.87 -30.55
CA GLU A 224 -10.64 10.28 -30.93
C GLU A 224 -9.20 10.71 -31.18
N LEU A 225 -8.25 10.17 -30.40
CA LEU A 225 -6.81 10.38 -30.57
C LEU A 225 -6.21 9.59 -31.74
N LYS A 226 -7.02 8.83 -32.50
CA LYS A 226 -6.58 7.94 -33.59
C LYS A 226 -5.55 6.90 -33.14
N PHE A 227 -5.70 6.44 -31.90
CA PHE A 227 -4.92 5.32 -31.40
C PHE A 227 -5.33 4.02 -32.11
N GLN A 228 -4.34 3.21 -32.51
CA GLN A 228 -4.54 1.94 -33.19
C GLN A 228 -4.21 0.79 -32.21
N PRO A 229 -5.23 0.05 -31.70
CA PRO A 229 -4.97 -1.11 -30.83
C PRO A 229 -4.08 -2.14 -31.53
N GLY A 230 -3.09 -2.69 -30.78
CA GLY A 230 -2.15 -3.69 -31.32
C GLY A 230 -1.02 -3.15 -32.19
N GLU A 231 -0.92 -1.84 -32.40
CA GLU A 231 0.21 -1.20 -33.06
C GLU A 231 1.20 -0.66 -32.02
N TYR A 232 2.43 -1.20 -31.97
CA TYR A 232 3.43 -0.93 -30.93
C TYR A 232 4.45 0.16 -31.31
N THR A 233 4.13 1.01 -32.29
CA THR A 233 5.00 2.13 -32.67
C THR A 233 4.99 3.23 -31.62
N LYS A 234 6.12 3.91 -31.46
CA LYS A 234 6.26 5.04 -30.54
C LYS A 234 5.22 6.13 -30.82
N GLU A 235 5.01 6.46 -32.08
CA GLU A 235 4.07 7.48 -32.56
C GLU A 235 2.62 7.14 -32.17
N ASN A 236 2.27 5.84 -32.08
CA ASN A 236 0.96 5.41 -31.64
C ASN A 236 0.81 5.54 -30.14
N TYR A 237 1.81 5.11 -29.36
CA TYR A 237 1.79 5.19 -27.90
C TYR A 237 1.85 6.62 -27.36
N GLU A 238 2.49 7.56 -28.07
CA GLU A 238 2.50 8.98 -27.70
C GLU A 238 1.11 9.66 -27.76
N LYS A 239 0.11 8.99 -28.36
CA LYS A 239 -1.27 9.50 -28.41
C LYS A 239 -2.06 9.28 -27.14
N ILE A 240 -1.59 8.47 -26.21
CA ILE A 240 -2.29 8.11 -24.99
C ILE A 240 -1.48 8.49 -23.76
N ASP A 241 -2.18 8.88 -22.73
CA ASP A 241 -1.64 9.07 -21.38
C ASP A 241 -2.53 8.32 -20.38
N LEU A 242 -1.95 7.35 -19.68
CA LEU A 242 -2.64 6.52 -18.70
C LEU A 242 -2.50 7.05 -17.26
N HIS A 243 -1.81 8.17 -17.06
CA HIS A 243 -1.72 8.78 -15.75
C HIS A 243 -3.05 9.41 -15.32
N ARG A 244 -3.16 9.68 -14.04
CA ARG A 244 -4.21 10.55 -13.51
C ARG A 244 -3.99 11.99 -14.00
N PRO A 245 -5.05 12.74 -14.32
CA PRO A 245 -6.48 12.37 -14.18
C PRO A 245 -7.07 11.63 -15.41
N TYR A 246 -6.33 11.50 -16.50
CA TYR A 246 -6.87 11.06 -17.81
C TYR A 246 -7.55 9.70 -17.77
N VAL A 247 -6.98 8.72 -17.05
CA VAL A 247 -7.54 7.37 -16.94
C VAL A 247 -8.69 7.29 -15.93
N ASP A 248 -8.83 8.27 -15.04
CA ASP A 248 -9.85 8.25 -13.98
C ASP A 248 -11.27 8.49 -14.53
N ASP A 249 -11.39 9.12 -15.71
CA ASP A 249 -12.68 9.37 -16.37
C ASP A 249 -13.20 8.14 -17.15
N VAL A 250 -12.39 7.09 -17.24
CA VAL A 250 -12.79 5.85 -17.93
C VAL A 250 -13.72 5.04 -17.05
N ILE A 251 -14.95 4.81 -17.54
CA ILE A 251 -15.94 3.94 -16.92
C ILE A 251 -16.06 2.67 -17.76
N LEU A 252 -15.89 1.51 -17.13
CA LEU A 252 -16.09 0.23 -17.78
C LEU A 252 -17.44 -0.38 -17.41
N VAL A 253 -17.92 -1.34 -18.21
CA VAL A 253 -19.16 -2.05 -17.97
C VAL A 253 -18.85 -3.43 -17.39
N SER A 254 -19.51 -3.79 -16.28
CA SER A 254 -19.40 -5.12 -15.69
C SER A 254 -20.22 -6.16 -16.48
N GLU A 255 -20.05 -7.45 -16.16
CA GLU A 255 -20.84 -8.53 -16.74
C GLU A 255 -22.34 -8.37 -16.47
N SER A 256 -22.71 -7.83 -15.30
CA SER A 256 -24.09 -7.53 -14.93
C SER A 256 -24.62 -6.22 -15.53
N GLY A 257 -23.81 -5.48 -16.30
CA GLY A 257 -24.17 -4.20 -16.91
C GLY A 257 -24.02 -2.98 -16.00
N LYS A 258 -23.45 -3.13 -14.81
CA LYS A 258 -23.20 -2.01 -13.88
C LYS A 258 -21.95 -1.21 -14.27
N PRO A 259 -21.90 0.09 -13.94
CA PRO A 259 -20.69 0.87 -14.14
C PRO A 259 -19.58 0.44 -13.17
N MET A 260 -18.37 0.32 -13.69
CA MET A 260 -17.15 0.11 -12.91
C MET A 260 -16.24 1.32 -13.02
N LYS A 261 -15.76 1.79 -11.87
CA LYS A 261 -14.78 2.88 -11.77
C LYS A 261 -13.41 2.32 -11.41
N ARG A 262 -12.36 3.00 -11.89
CA ARG A 262 -10.99 2.63 -11.56
C ARG A 262 -10.69 2.86 -10.07
N GLU A 263 -9.94 1.94 -9.49
CA GLU A 263 -9.36 2.14 -8.15
C GLU A 263 -8.44 3.36 -8.15
N THR A 264 -8.62 4.26 -7.19
CA THR A 264 -7.94 5.56 -7.19
C THR A 264 -6.46 5.49 -6.87
N ASP A 265 -6.01 4.42 -6.23
CA ASP A 265 -4.62 4.23 -5.86
C ASP A 265 -3.70 4.02 -7.07
N LEU A 266 -2.42 4.21 -6.81
CA LEU A 266 -1.33 3.95 -7.74
C LEU A 266 -0.58 2.68 -7.35
N ILE A 267 0.19 2.14 -8.27
CA ILE A 267 1.12 1.03 -8.02
C ILE A 267 2.35 1.55 -7.28
N ASP A 268 2.89 0.74 -6.39
CA ASP A 268 4.18 0.97 -5.76
C ASP A 268 5.28 1.09 -6.83
N VAL A 269 6.04 2.17 -6.81
CA VAL A 269 7.16 2.41 -7.75
C VAL A 269 8.21 1.28 -7.75
N TRP A 270 8.28 0.52 -6.67
CA TRP A 270 9.12 -0.66 -6.59
C TRP A 270 8.65 -1.80 -7.52
N PHE A 271 7.37 -1.82 -7.87
CA PHE A 271 6.86 -2.72 -8.90
C PHE A 271 7.39 -2.31 -10.28
N ASP A 272 7.35 -1.03 -10.61
CA ASP A 272 7.88 -0.51 -11.87
C ASP A 272 9.35 -0.89 -12.04
N SER A 273 10.16 -0.64 -11.01
CA SER A 273 11.58 -1.00 -11.02
C SER A 273 11.83 -2.51 -11.05
N GLY A 274 10.99 -3.30 -10.39
CA GLY A 274 11.04 -4.76 -10.41
C GLY A 274 10.60 -5.38 -11.73
N ALA A 275 9.77 -4.68 -12.50
CA ALA A 275 9.31 -5.09 -13.82
C ALA A 275 10.30 -4.73 -14.96
N MET A 276 11.35 -3.95 -14.67
CA MET A 276 12.28 -3.44 -15.67
C MET A 276 12.82 -4.50 -16.64
N PRO A 277 13.20 -5.74 -16.22
CA PRO A 277 13.76 -6.73 -17.14
C PRO A 277 12.85 -7.10 -18.32
N TYR A 278 11.54 -7.04 -18.12
CA TYR A 278 10.53 -7.34 -19.13
C TYR A 278 10.00 -6.07 -19.79
N ALA A 279 9.81 -5.02 -19.01
CA ALA A 279 9.24 -3.76 -19.50
C ALA A 279 10.15 -3.08 -20.54
N GLN A 280 11.48 -3.13 -20.35
CA GLN A 280 12.43 -2.52 -21.29
C GLN A 280 12.39 -3.12 -22.69
N ILE A 281 11.95 -4.36 -22.85
CA ILE A 281 11.83 -5.04 -24.13
C ILE A 281 10.36 -5.16 -24.59
N HIS A 282 9.43 -4.55 -23.86
CA HIS A 282 7.99 -4.57 -24.08
C HIS A 282 7.38 -5.98 -24.13
N TYR A 283 7.92 -6.90 -23.30
CA TYR A 283 7.37 -8.24 -23.14
C TYR A 283 5.97 -8.18 -22.49
N PRO A 284 4.99 -9.01 -22.88
CA PRO A 284 5.03 -10.07 -23.89
C PRO A 284 4.61 -9.62 -25.31
N PHE A 285 4.38 -8.33 -25.53
CA PHE A 285 3.82 -7.80 -26.80
C PHE A 285 4.86 -7.75 -27.90
N GLU A 286 6.12 -7.45 -27.54
CA GLU A 286 7.27 -7.43 -28.45
C GLU A 286 8.39 -8.30 -27.87
N ASN A 287 9.36 -8.67 -28.70
CA ASN A 287 10.61 -9.34 -28.30
C ASN A 287 10.39 -10.64 -27.47
N LYS A 288 9.23 -11.26 -27.59
CA LYS A 288 8.85 -12.45 -26.81
C LYS A 288 9.86 -13.59 -26.99
N GLU A 289 10.29 -13.84 -28.21
CA GLU A 289 11.21 -14.94 -28.53
C GLU A 289 12.57 -14.81 -27.85
N ILE A 290 13.15 -13.60 -27.83
CA ILE A 290 14.47 -13.41 -27.19
C ILE A 290 14.40 -13.53 -25.65
N PHE A 291 13.24 -13.26 -25.08
CA PHE A 291 13.00 -13.45 -23.65
C PHE A 291 12.76 -14.92 -23.33
N ASP A 292 11.83 -15.58 -24.03
CA ASP A 292 11.48 -16.99 -23.80
C ASP A 292 12.66 -17.94 -24.06
N ASP A 293 13.50 -17.62 -25.05
CA ASP A 293 14.74 -18.34 -25.35
C ASP A 293 15.88 -18.08 -24.34
N ARG A 294 15.61 -17.30 -23.29
CA ARG A 294 16.59 -16.96 -22.25
C ARG A 294 17.84 -16.23 -22.77
N LYS A 295 17.73 -15.46 -23.84
CA LYS A 295 18.86 -14.72 -24.43
C LYS A 295 19.14 -13.40 -23.71
N VAL A 296 18.12 -12.82 -23.09
CA VAL A 296 18.20 -11.51 -22.39
C VAL A 296 17.73 -11.58 -20.94
N TYR A 297 17.22 -12.73 -20.50
CA TYR A 297 16.67 -12.94 -19.17
C TYR A 297 16.86 -14.39 -18.70
N PRO A 298 17.26 -14.66 -17.44
CA PRO A 298 17.65 -13.66 -16.41
C PRO A 298 18.94 -12.92 -16.78
N ALA A 299 19.20 -11.77 -16.12
CA ALA A 299 20.45 -11.06 -16.26
C ALA A 299 21.63 -11.88 -15.72
N ASP A 300 22.79 -11.82 -16.38
CA ASP A 300 23.99 -12.52 -15.91
C ASP A 300 24.46 -11.98 -14.55
N PHE A 301 24.33 -10.65 -14.37
CA PHE A 301 24.88 -9.96 -13.22
C PHE A 301 24.15 -8.64 -12.90
N ILE A 302 23.94 -8.36 -11.59
CA ILE A 302 23.56 -7.04 -11.09
C ILE A 302 24.43 -6.61 -9.92
N ALA A 303 24.53 -5.29 -9.67
CA ALA A 303 25.33 -4.72 -8.59
C ALA A 303 24.66 -3.50 -7.99
N GLU A 304 24.41 -3.53 -6.68
CA GLU A 304 23.86 -2.42 -5.90
C GLU A 304 24.21 -2.58 -4.40
N GLY A 305 23.81 -1.61 -3.60
CA GLY A 305 24.02 -1.62 -2.14
C GLY A 305 23.24 -2.73 -1.43
N VAL A 306 23.69 -3.11 -0.24
CA VAL A 306 23.07 -4.18 0.58
C VAL A 306 21.65 -3.84 1.05
N ASP A 307 21.32 -2.57 1.14
CA ASP A 307 19.98 -2.07 1.47
C ASP A 307 18.94 -2.54 0.44
N GLN A 308 19.34 -2.77 -0.83
CA GLN A 308 18.49 -3.24 -1.90
C GLN A 308 17.99 -4.69 -1.72
N THR A 309 18.48 -5.41 -0.74
CA THR A 309 17.86 -6.68 -0.28
C THR A 309 16.42 -6.51 0.20
N ARG A 310 16.05 -5.29 0.64
CA ARG A 310 14.68 -4.91 1.02
C ARG A 310 14.05 -3.91 0.05
N GLY A 311 14.58 -3.79 -1.14
CA GLY A 311 14.13 -2.91 -2.20
C GLY A 311 14.20 -3.63 -3.54
N TRP A 312 15.02 -3.14 -4.45
CA TRP A 312 15.08 -3.61 -5.83
C TRP A 312 15.39 -5.10 -5.98
N PHE A 313 16.32 -5.67 -5.21
CA PHE A 313 16.62 -7.11 -5.29
C PHE A 313 15.42 -7.96 -4.95
N PHE A 314 14.63 -7.55 -3.94
CA PHE A 314 13.42 -8.25 -3.57
C PHE A 314 12.35 -8.15 -4.67
N THR A 315 12.08 -6.97 -5.19
CA THR A 315 11.00 -6.79 -6.17
C THR A 315 11.30 -7.48 -7.50
N LEU A 316 12.56 -7.44 -7.97
CA LEU A 316 13.03 -8.25 -9.10
C LEU A 316 12.79 -9.74 -8.86
N HIS A 317 13.19 -10.24 -7.70
CA HIS A 317 13.09 -11.67 -7.37
C HIS A 317 11.62 -12.11 -7.19
N ALA A 318 10.80 -11.30 -6.54
CA ALA A 318 9.40 -11.58 -6.31
C ALA A 318 8.61 -11.67 -7.63
N ILE A 319 8.75 -10.69 -8.52
CA ILE A 319 8.07 -10.69 -9.82
C ILE A 319 8.56 -11.86 -10.68
N ALA A 320 9.88 -12.08 -10.74
CA ALA A 320 10.46 -13.18 -11.48
C ALA A 320 9.95 -14.55 -11.02
N THR A 321 9.87 -14.76 -9.71
CA THR A 321 9.35 -16.02 -9.15
C THR A 321 7.87 -16.21 -9.46
N MET A 322 7.05 -15.19 -9.21
CA MET A 322 5.59 -15.32 -9.36
C MET A 322 5.14 -15.45 -10.80
N VAL A 323 5.79 -14.76 -11.75
CA VAL A 323 5.34 -14.71 -13.14
C VAL A 323 6.05 -15.75 -14.01
N PHE A 324 7.34 -16.02 -13.76
CA PHE A 324 8.18 -16.82 -14.64
C PHE A 324 8.78 -18.07 -13.99
N ASP A 325 8.50 -18.30 -12.72
CA ASP A 325 9.13 -19.39 -11.93
C ASP A 325 10.66 -19.40 -12.08
N SER A 326 11.28 -18.22 -12.01
CA SER A 326 12.69 -18.00 -12.31
C SER A 326 13.33 -16.98 -11.38
N VAL A 327 14.66 -16.92 -11.40
CA VAL A 327 15.40 -15.78 -10.87
C VAL A 327 15.43 -14.66 -11.91
N SER A 328 15.60 -13.41 -11.46
CA SER A 328 15.77 -12.26 -12.34
C SER A 328 17.23 -12.01 -12.74
N TYR A 329 18.16 -12.55 -11.97
CA TYR A 329 19.60 -12.44 -12.16
C TYR A 329 20.33 -13.70 -11.64
N LEU A 330 21.42 -14.08 -12.32
CA LEU A 330 22.20 -15.27 -12.00
C LEU A 330 23.25 -14.99 -10.92
N SER A 331 23.76 -13.78 -10.85
CA SER A 331 24.74 -13.37 -9.86
C SER A 331 24.53 -11.94 -9.39
N LEU A 332 24.99 -11.67 -8.17
CA LEU A 332 24.87 -10.35 -7.56
C LEU A 332 26.15 -10.04 -6.75
N ILE A 333 26.73 -8.88 -6.98
CA ILE A 333 27.73 -8.30 -6.09
C ILE A 333 27.10 -7.18 -5.30
N HIS A 334 27.16 -7.33 -3.97
CA HIS A 334 26.87 -6.26 -3.06
C HIS A 334 28.06 -5.26 -3.11
N ILE A 335 27.80 -4.06 -3.62
CA ILE A 335 28.69 -2.93 -3.55
C ILE A 335 28.26 -2.09 -2.35
N SER A 336 29.08 -2.03 -1.30
CA SER A 336 28.91 -1.02 -0.27
C SER A 336 29.10 0.35 -0.93
N GLU A 337 28.22 1.31 -0.63
CA GLU A 337 28.56 2.71 -0.89
C GLU A 337 29.97 2.96 -0.38
N PRO A 338 30.81 3.71 -1.13
CA PRO A 338 32.12 4.06 -0.64
C PRO A 338 31.90 4.77 0.70
N THR A 339 32.14 4.04 1.77
CA THR A 339 32.14 4.63 3.10
C THR A 339 33.09 5.82 3.01
N ARG A 340 32.57 7.04 3.19
CA ARG A 340 33.40 8.19 3.45
C ARG A 340 34.40 7.68 4.47
N ARG A 341 35.68 7.60 4.09
CA ARG A 341 36.75 7.35 5.04
C ARG A 341 36.47 8.30 6.20
N ARG A 342 36.04 7.77 7.32
CA ARG A 342 36.08 8.52 8.57
C ARG A 342 37.53 8.93 8.68
N GLY A 343 37.77 10.23 8.53
CA GLY A 343 39.11 10.75 8.72
C GLY A 343 39.57 10.23 10.06
N ILE A 344 40.62 9.45 10.05
CA ILE A 344 41.39 9.14 11.23
C ILE A 344 42.03 10.47 11.56
N SER A 345 41.44 11.17 12.51
CA SER A 345 42.11 12.28 13.21
C SER A 345 42.99 11.71 14.27
#